data_d56f6bb30eb56002925601c92f71dd35
#
_entry.id   d56f6bb30eb56002925601c92f71dd35
#
_cell.length_a   1.000
_cell.length_b   1.000
_cell.length_c   1.000
_cell.angle_alpha   90.00
_cell.angle_beta   90.00
_cell.angle_gamma   90.00
#
_symmetry.space_group_name_H-M   'P 1'
#
loop_
_entity.id
_entity.type
_entity.pdbx_description
1 polymer ?
#
loop_
_entity_poly.entity_id
_entity_poly.type
_entity_poly.pdbx_seq_one_letter_code
_entity_poly.pdbx_strand_id
1 'polypeptide(L)'
;MVSQCGRVHPREITQLYKEKGFSGIVVTEHYSPLTFTGFSRVFPQKRIDFYTSSYYEMKKYETEDFSVLFGMELRHYGTGADYLIYGVEPEWLKEQGNLMFPWEKKIYELMHSKGYLVFQAHPFRPYILRCNPNYIDGVEIYNGKTPKSENDKAYEWAKKNNKLMVSGSDFHTKEHIGRGGIITNERIKNNSDLIRILKSQDFEMIKSY
;
A
#
# COMPACT_ATOMS: atom_id res chain seq x y z
N MET A 1 0.46 0.62 -15.03
CA MET A 1 0.26 -0.11 -13.77
C MET A 1 0.21 -1.61 -14.04
N VAL A 2 0.77 -2.42 -13.15
CA VAL A 2 0.70 -3.88 -13.26
C VAL A 2 -0.62 -4.43 -12.72
N SER A 3 -1.25 -3.75 -11.79
CA SER A 3 -2.60 -4.08 -11.31
C SER A 3 -3.61 -3.90 -12.44
N GLN A 4 -4.39 -4.93 -12.73
CA GLN A 4 -5.37 -4.91 -13.84
C GLN A 4 -6.46 -3.83 -13.70
N CYS A 5 -6.71 -3.35 -12.49
CA CYS A 5 -7.67 -2.29 -12.19
C CYS A 5 -7.11 -0.87 -12.41
N GLY A 6 -5.78 -0.72 -12.50
CA GLY A 6 -5.13 0.58 -12.75
C GLY A 6 -5.24 0.98 -14.23
N ARG A 7 -5.71 2.21 -14.51
CA ARG A 7 -6.00 2.70 -15.86
C ARG A 7 -5.10 3.85 -16.31
N VAL A 8 -4.12 4.22 -15.49
CA VAL A 8 -3.23 5.36 -15.77
C VAL A 8 -1.80 4.86 -15.92
N HIS A 9 -1.08 5.37 -16.90
CA HIS A 9 0.31 4.97 -17.12
C HIS A 9 1.22 5.45 -15.96
N PRO A 10 2.21 4.66 -15.51
CA PRO A 10 3.10 5.02 -14.39
C PRO A 10 3.72 6.42 -14.49
N ARG A 11 4.24 6.79 -15.66
CA ARG A 11 4.78 8.13 -15.92
C ARG A 11 3.77 9.24 -15.63
N GLU A 12 2.54 9.07 -16.09
CA GLU A 12 1.48 10.05 -15.93
C GLU A 12 1.07 10.22 -14.47
N ILE A 13 1.05 9.12 -13.70
CA ILE A 13 0.75 9.16 -12.25
C ILE A 13 1.74 10.07 -11.54
N THR A 14 3.04 9.87 -11.77
CA THR A 14 4.09 10.65 -11.12
C THR A 14 3.94 12.15 -11.42
N GLN A 15 3.66 12.48 -12.69
CA GLN A 15 3.44 13.87 -13.10
C GLN A 15 2.21 14.49 -12.43
N LEU A 16 1.08 13.78 -12.45
CA LEU A 16 -0.18 14.23 -11.84
C LEU A 16 -0.03 14.54 -10.35
N TYR A 17 0.69 13.67 -9.59
CA TYR A 17 0.92 13.92 -8.16
C TYR A 17 1.86 15.09 -7.90
N LYS A 18 2.89 15.31 -8.76
CA LYS A 18 3.74 16.50 -8.70
C LYS A 18 2.93 17.78 -8.96
N GLU A 19 2.11 17.81 -10.02
CA GLU A 19 1.25 18.92 -10.35
C GLU A 19 0.22 19.24 -9.25
N LYS A 20 -0.19 18.22 -8.49
CA LYS A 20 -1.08 18.35 -7.34
C LYS A 20 -0.37 18.84 -6.07
N GLY A 21 0.96 19.00 -6.10
CA GLY A 21 1.76 19.50 -4.98
C GLY A 21 2.20 18.45 -3.98
N PHE A 22 2.13 17.16 -4.33
CA PHE A 22 2.68 16.10 -3.48
C PHE A 22 4.21 16.05 -3.61
N SER A 23 4.88 15.72 -2.50
CA SER A 23 6.34 15.50 -2.44
C SER A 23 6.75 14.04 -2.62
N GLY A 24 5.80 13.13 -2.83
CA GLY A 24 6.08 11.72 -3.11
C GLY A 24 4.86 10.84 -3.13
N ILE A 25 5.09 9.59 -3.54
CA ILE A 25 4.10 8.52 -3.58
C ILE A 25 4.69 7.22 -3.05
N VAL A 26 3.84 6.39 -2.45
CA VAL A 26 4.14 4.99 -2.15
C VAL A 26 3.37 4.13 -3.15
N VAL A 27 4.09 3.37 -3.96
CA VAL A 27 3.51 2.51 -5.00
C VAL A 27 3.12 1.18 -4.39
N THR A 28 1.82 0.97 -4.16
CA THR A 28 1.26 -0.23 -3.53
C THR A 28 0.40 -1.02 -4.53
N GLU A 29 1.03 -1.53 -5.59
CA GLU A 29 0.34 -2.39 -6.57
C GLU A 29 -0.21 -3.66 -5.89
N HIS A 30 -1.30 -4.21 -6.43
CA HIS A 30 -1.87 -5.45 -5.92
C HIS A 30 -0.94 -6.66 -6.13
N TYR A 31 -0.50 -7.26 -5.05
CA TYR A 31 0.11 -8.59 -5.05
C TYR A 31 -0.99 -9.63 -4.85
N SER A 32 -1.62 -10.05 -5.94
CA SER A 32 -2.84 -10.85 -5.93
C SER A 32 -2.84 -11.92 -7.02
N PRO A 33 -3.70 -12.94 -6.95
CA PRO A 33 -3.84 -13.93 -8.02
C PRO A 33 -4.16 -13.30 -9.38
N LEU A 34 -4.96 -12.23 -9.40
CA LEU A 34 -5.32 -11.53 -10.64
C LEU A 34 -4.12 -10.86 -11.30
N THR A 35 -3.25 -10.24 -10.51
CA THR A 35 -2.01 -9.60 -11.00
C THR A 35 -1.12 -10.60 -11.73
N PHE A 36 -1.11 -11.85 -11.26
CA PHE A 36 -0.27 -12.90 -11.81
C PHE A 36 -0.98 -13.85 -12.79
N THR A 37 -2.16 -13.49 -13.27
CA THR A 37 -2.88 -14.27 -14.29
C THR A 37 -2.01 -14.38 -15.54
N GLY A 38 -1.84 -15.61 -16.04
CA GLY A 38 -1.01 -15.90 -17.21
C GLY A 38 0.49 -16.10 -16.92
N PHE A 39 0.96 -15.84 -15.70
CA PHE A 39 2.34 -16.13 -15.33
C PHE A 39 2.52 -17.58 -14.88
N SER A 40 3.50 -18.27 -15.48
CA SER A 40 3.88 -19.62 -15.07
C SER A 40 4.44 -19.63 -13.65
N ARG A 41 4.06 -20.66 -12.87
CA ARG A 41 4.65 -20.94 -11.56
C ARG A 41 6.13 -21.35 -11.64
N VAL A 42 6.58 -21.76 -12.81
CA VAL A 42 7.95 -22.26 -13.06
C VAL A 42 8.98 -21.14 -13.06
N PHE A 43 8.57 -19.90 -13.33
CA PHE A 43 9.48 -18.75 -13.39
C PHE A 43 9.07 -17.68 -12.36
N PRO A 44 9.28 -17.92 -11.05
CA PRO A 44 8.87 -16.98 -10.01
C PRO A 44 9.56 -15.61 -10.17
N GLN A 45 10.80 -15.57 -10.64
CA GLN A 45 11.54 -14.34 -10.87
C GLN A 45 10.82 -13.42 -11.87
N LYS A 46 10.36 -13.95 -13.00
CA LYS A 46 9.63 -13.18 -14.02
C LYS A 46 8.34 -12.55 -13.47
N ARG A 47 7.70 -13.19 -12.50
CA ARG A 47 6.51 -12.66 -11.82
C ARG A 47 6.86 -11.44 -11.00
N ILE A 48 7.96 -11.49 -10.26
CA ILE A 48 8.40 -10.37 -9.41
C ILE A 48 8.93 -9.22 -10.27
N ASP A 49 9.69 -9.51 -11.32
CA ASP A 49 10.15 -8.47 -12.26
C ASP A 49 8.97 -7.75 -12.92
N PHE A 50 7.92 -8.48 -13.31
CA PHE A 50 6.67 -7.87 -13.79
C PHE A 50 6.01 -7.06 -12.70
N TYR A 51 5.84 -7.60 -11.49
CA TYR A 51 5.16 -6.94 -10.38
C TYR A 51 5.82 -5.61 -10.00
N THR A 52 7.14 -5.57 -9.99
CA THR A 52 7.91 -4.37 -9.63
C THR A 52 8.08 -3.38 -10.79
N SER A 53 7.67 -3.74 -12.01
CA SER A 53 7.91 -2.92 -13.21
C SER A 53 7.25 -1.54 -13.16
N SER A 54 6.02 -1.42 -12.62
CA SER A 54 5.37 -0.11 -12.44
C SER A 54 6.16 0.80 -11.51
N TYR A 55 6.66 0.25 -10.40
CA TYR A 55 7.50 1.00 -9.47
C TYR A 55 8.77 1.51 -10.14
N TYR A 56 9.52 0.62 -10.82
CA TYR A 56 10.75 1.04 -11.48
C TYR A 56 10.49 2.05 -12.62
N GLU A 57 9.35 1.93 -13.29
CA GLU A 57 8.96 2.95 -14.28
C GLU A 57 8.68 4.30 -13.63
N MET A 58 7.93 4.35 -12.52
CA MET A 58 7.68 5.58 -11.76
C MET A 58 8.96 6.15 -11.15
N LYS A 59 9.87 5.28 -10.66
CA LYS A 59 11.15 5.65 -10.04
C LYS A 59 12.05 6.46 -10.97
N LYS A 60 11.95 6.28 -12.28
CA LYS A 60 12.68 7.09 -13.28
C LYS A 60 12.30 8.58 -13.24
N TYR A 61 11.17 8.91 -12.69
CA TYR A 61 10.63 10.28 -12.58
C TYR A 61 10.77 10.86 -11.17
N GLU A 62 11.46 10.15 -10.28
CA GLU A 62 11.88 10.71 -8.99
C GLU A 62 12.76 11.93 -9.20
N THR A 63 12.62 12.93 -8.34
CA THR A 63 13.43 14.14 -8.36
C THR A 63 13.87 14.48 -6.94
N GLU A 64 14.76 15.46 -6.81
CA GLU A 64 15.14 15.93 -5.49
C GLU A 64 13.93 16.34 -4.63
N ASP A 65 12.85 16.83 -5.26
CA ASP A 65 11.63 17.28 -4.58
C ASP A 65 10.50 16.25 -4.52
N PHE A 66 10.64 15.10 -5.19
CA PHE A 66 9.57 14.10 -5.30
C PHE A 66 10.10 12.68 -5.14
N SER A 67 9.69 11.99 -4.09
CA SER A 67 10.10 10.62 -3.79
C SER A 67 9.12 9.60 -4.37
N VAL A 68 9.66 8.50 -4.89
CA VAL A 68 8.87 7.33 -5.30
C VAL A 68 9.32 6.14 -4.46
N LEU A 69 8.47 5.70 -3.54
CA LEU A 69 8.76 4.61 -2.62
C LEU A 69 8.01 3.34 -3.02
N PHE A 70 8.61 2.20 -2.76
CA PHE A 70 7.98 0.91 -2.97
C PHE A 70 7.20 0.49 -1.73
N GLY A 71 6.00 0.00 -1.94
CA GLY A 71 5.15 -0.69 -0.99
C GLY A 71 4.45 -1.86 -1.69
N MET A 72 3.52 -2.48 -1.03
CA MET A 72 2.76 -3.60 -1.59
C MET A 72 1.34 -3.62 -1.03
N GLU A 73 0.34 -3.90 -1.88
CA GLU A 73 -0.99 -4.28 -1.41
C GLU A 73 -1.17 -5.80 -1.62
N LEU A 74 -0.94 -6.54 -0.54
CA LEU A 74 -1.00 -8.00 -0.52
C LEU A 74 -2.44 -8.47 -0.28
N ARG A 75 -3.03 -9.18 -1.25
CA ARG A 75 -4.31 -9.87 -1.06
C ARG A 75 -4.09 -11.27 -0.49
N HIS A 76 -4.60 -11.48 0.72
CA HIS A 76 -4.58 -12.80 1.33
C HIS A 76 -5.66 -13.70 0.71
N TYR A 77 -5.25 -14.86 0.21
CA TYR A 77 -6.14 -15.74 -0.56
C TYR A 77 -7.32 -16.29 0.29
N GLY A 78 -7.08 -16.64 1.55
CA GLY A 78 -8.08 -17.28 2.40
C GLY A 78 -9.16 -16.35 2.96
N THR A 79 -8.85 -15.05 3.14
CA THR A 79 -9.77 -14.08 3.76
C THR A 79 -10.26 -13.00 2.79
N GLY A 80 -9.61 -12.86 1.64
CA GLY A 80 -9.85 -11.76 0.71
C GLY A 80 -9.45 -10.39 1.27
N ALA A 81 -8.82 -10.35 2.46
CA ALA A 81 -8.31 -9.13 3.05
C ALA A 81 -7.09 -8.61 2.28
N ASP A 82 -7.02 -7.30 2.16
CA ASP A 82 -5.88 -6.61 1.56
C ASP A 82 -5.02 -5.99 2.67
N TYR A 83 -3.70 -6.16 2.55
CA TYR A 83 -2.71 -5.62 3.49
C TYR A 83 -1.76 -4.68 2.77
N LEU A 84 -1.69 -3.43 3.23
CA LEU A 84 -0.64 -2.50 2.83
C LEU A 84 0.63 -2.82 3.61
N ILE A 85 1.69 -3.17 2.90
CA ILE A 85 2.99 -3.45 3.48
C ILE A 85 3.90 -2.27 3.17
N TYR A 86 4.34 -1.58 4.21
CA TYR A 86 5.25 -0.46 4.11
C TYR A 86 6.67 -0.84 4.55
N GLY A 87 7.66 -0.27 3.89
CA GLY A 87 9.07 -0.54 4.16
C GLY A 87 9.66 -1.69 3.36
N VAL A 88 8.84 -2.43 2.62
CA VAL A 88 9.29 -3.55 1.78
C VAL A 88 10.17 -3.03 0.62
N GLU A 89 11.19 -3.83 0.27
CA GLU A 89 12.08 -3.54 -0.85
C GLU A 89 11.88 -4.55 -1.99
N PRO A 90 11.96 -4.12 -3.26
CA PRO A 90 11.77 -5.02 -4.40
C PRO A 90 12.72 -6.22 -4.39
N GLU A 91 13.97 -6.01 -3.98
CA GLU A 91 15.02 -7.04 -3.93
C GLU A 91 14.66 -8.14 -2.95
N TRP A 92 14.14 -7.76 -1.77
CA TRP A 92 13.67 -8.73 -0.79
C TRP A 92 12.55 -9.61 -1.34
N LEU A 93 11.61 -9.06 -2.12
CA LEU A 93 10.53 -9.85 -2.73
C LEU A 93 11.05 -10.95 -3.66
N LYS A 94 12.19 -10.74 -4.33
CA LYS A 94 12.79 -11.73 -5.23
C LYS A 94 13.22 -13.01 -4.51
N GLU A 95 13.54 -12.88 -3.23
CA GLU A 95 13.95 -13.98 -2.37
C GLU A 95 12.77 -14.73 -1.72
N GLN A 96 11.57 -14.17 -1.84
CA GLN A 96 10.40 -14.72 -1.17
C GLN A 96 9.65 -15.71 -2.07
N GLY A 97 9.02 -16.68 -1.42
CA GLY A 97 8.02 -17.52 -2.06
C GLY A 97 6.69 -16.77 -2.27
N ASN A 98 5.62 -17.52 -2.46
CA ASN A 98 4.31 -16.92 -2.64
C ASN A 98 3.73 -16.41 -1.30
N LEU A 99 3.56 -15.10 -1.16
CA LEU A 99 3.09 -14.45 0.06
C LEU A 99 1.56 -14.46 0.22
N MET A 100 0.79 -14.89 -0.78
CA MET A 100 -0.69 -14.85 -0.74
C MET A 100 -1.32 -15.97 0.12
N PHE A 101 -0.60 -17.04 0.40
CA PHE A 101 -1.13 -18.24 1.04
C PHE A 101 -0.79 -18.44 2.52
N PRO A 102 0.32 -17.91 3.07
CA PRO A 102 0.59 -18.05 4.50
C PRO A 102 -0.51 -17.42 5.35
N TRP A 103 -0.81 -18.03 6.50
CA TRP A 103 -1.75 -17.45 7.47
C TRP A 103 -1.32 -16.04 7.93
N GLU A 104 -2.29 -15.20 8.28
CA GLU A 104 -2.09 -13.80 8.71
C GLU A 104 -0.95 -13.65 9.74
N LYS A 105 -0.93 -14.50 10.77
CA LYS A 105 0.12 -14.50 11.77
C LYS A 105 1.51 -14.68 11.16
N LYS A 106 1.66 -15.65 10.24
CA LYS A 106 2.96 -15.92 9.60
C LYS A 106 3.40 -14.78 8.67
N ILE A 107 2.46 -14.15 7.96
CA ILE A 107 2.74 -12.95 7.16
C ILE A 107 3.24 -11.83 8.08
N TYR A 108 2.51 -11.57 9.16
CA TYR A 108 2.85 -10.54 10.13
C TYR A 108 4.25 -10.76 10.74
N GLU A 109 4.53 -11.97 11.24
CA GLU A 109 5.83 -12.32 11.81
C GLU A 109 6.96 -12.15 10.78
N LEU A 110 6.74 -12.56 9.52
CA LEU A 110 7.70 -12.40 8.44
C LEU A 110 7.99 -10.92 8.17
N MET A 111 6.96 -10.08 8.05
CA MET A 111 7.12 -8.64 7.80
C MET A 111 7.81 -7.95 8.97
N HIS A 112 7.40 -8.27 10.20
CA HIS A 112 8.01 -7.73 11.42
C HIS A 112 9.49 -8.09 11.59
N SER A 113 9.88 -9.32 11.20
CA SER A 113 11.30 -9.75 11.24
C SER A 113 12.23 -8.88 10.39
N LYS A 114 11.65 -8.12 9.44
CA LYS A 114 12.35 -7.18 8.55
C LYS A 114 12.13 -5.72 8.93
N GLY A 115 11.36 -5.45 9.97
CA GLY A 115 11.02 -4.09 10.38
C GLY A 115 9.96 -3.41 9.53
N TYR A 116 9.26 -4.15 8.66
CA TYR A 116 8.16 -3.65 7.84
C TYR A 116 6.90 -3.48 8.66
N LEU A 117 5.99 -2.60 8.19
CA LEU A 117 4.70 -2.38 8.82
C LEU A 117 3.57 -3.00 7.98
N VAL A 118 2.61 -3.59 8.67
CA VAL A 118 1.43 -4.24 8.08
C VAL A 118 0.17 -3.48 8.48
N PHE A 119 -0.53 -2.91 7.51
CA PHE A 119 -1.80 -2.22 7.71
C PHE A 119 -2.91 -2.96 6.98
N GLN A 120 -4.09 -3.13 7.59
CA GLN A 120 -5.24 -3.60 6.83
C GLN A 120 -5.79 -2.46 5.98
N ALA A 121 -5.88 -2.67 4.65
CA ALA A 121 -6.50 -1.76 3.72
C ALA A 121 -8.04 -1.84 3.82
N HIS A 122 -8.72 -0.70 3.72
CA HIS A 122 -10.19 -0.55 3.59
C HIS A 122 -11.02 -1.69 4.24
N PRO A 123 -10.90 -1.95 5.56
CA PRO A 123 -11.36 -3.19 6.23
C PRO A 123 -12.88 -3.37 6.27
N PHE A 124 -13.65 -2.37 5.90
CA PHE A 124 -15.11 -2.41 5.92
C PHE A 124 -15.77 -2.40 4.54
N ARG A 125 -14.97 -2.55 3.46
CA ARG A 125 -15.53 -2.80 2.13
C ARG A 125 -16.32 -4.12 2.10
N PRO A 126 -17.40 -4.20 1.31
CA PRO A 126 -18.14 -5.45 1.11
C PRO A 126 -17.18 -6.59 0.70
N TYR A 127 -17.43 -7.79 1.23
CA TYR A 127 -16.68 -9.02 0.94
C TYR A 127 -15.22 -9.06 1.46
N ILE A 128 -14.77 -8.06 2.22
CA ILE A 128 -13.49 -8.09 2.89
C ILE A 128 -13.68 -8.51 4.34
N LEU A 129 -12.94 -9.54 4.76
CA LEU A 129 -12.90 -9.95 6.16
C LEU A 129 -11.91 -9.08 6.94
N ARG A 130 -12.32 -8.63 8.10
CA ARG A 130 -11.39 -7.99 9.04
C ARG A 130 -10.44 -9.02 9.59
N CYS A 131 -9.15 -8.68 9.56
CA CYS A 131 -8.10 -9.52 10.12
C CYS A 131 -8.13 -9.55 11.65
N ASN A 132 -7.38 -10.45 12.23
CA ASN A 132 -7.11 -10.40 13.67
C ASN A 132 -6.23 -9.16 13.96
N PRO A 133 -6.68 -8.23 14.81
CA PRO A 133 -5.92 -6.99 15.07
C PRO A 133 -4.55 -7.23 15.71
N ASN A 134 -4.29 -8.42 16.28
CA ASN A 134 -2.97 -8.78 16.79
C ASN A 134 -1.91 -9.01 15.68
N TYR A 135 -2.33 -9.13 14.42
CA TYR A 135 -1.46 -9.41 13.28
C TYR A 135 -1.41 -8.26 12.28
N ILE A 136 -1.67 -7.05 12.75
CA ILE A 136 -1.44 -5.80 12.02
C ILE A 136 -0.89 -4.72 12.94
N ASP A 137 -0.14 -3.78 12.38
CA ASP A 137 0.34 -2.57 13.06
C ASP A 137 -0.69 -1.46 13.00
N GLY A 138 -1.38 -1.35 11.88
CA GLY A 138 -2.28 -0.24 11.61
C GLY A 138 -3.44 -0.59 10.69
N VAL A 139 -4.25 0.43 10.42
CA VAL A 139 -5.47 0.39 9.61
C VAL A 139 -5.48 1.57 8.66
N GLU A 140 -5.85 1.34 7.41
CA GLU A 140 -6.26 2.41 6.52
C GLU A 140 -7.67 2.88 6.92
N ILE A 141 -7.70 3.95 7.72
CA ILE A 141 -8.96 4.50 8.27
C ILE A 141 -9.68 5.39 7.28
N TYR A 142 -8.99 5.84 6.26
CA TYR A 142 -9.55 6.58 5.17
C TYR A 142 -8.97 6.06 3.84
N ASN A 143 -9.87 5.69 2.96
CA ASN A 143 -9.55 5.28 1.60
C ASN A 143 -10.39 6.12 0.63
N GLY A 144 -9.75 6.76 -0.35
CA GLY A 144 -10.37 7.72 -1.27
C GLY A 144 -11.43 7.14 -2.21
N LYS A 145 -11.57 5.80 -2.28
CA LYS A 145 -12.61 5.10 -3.04
C LYS A 145 -13.70 4.48 -2.16
N THR A 146 -13.54 4.57 -0.85
CA THR A 146 -14.44 3.94 0.12
C THR A 146 -15.45 4.96 0.63
N PRO A 147 -16.75 4.61 0.74
CA PRO A 147 -17.76 5.48 1.30
C PRO A 147 -17.41 5.96 2.71
N LYS A 148 -17.85 7.18 3.05
CA LYS A 148 -17.58 7.78 4.35
C LYS A 148 -18.00 6.87 5.51
N SER A 149 -19.17 6.24 5.43
CA SER A 149 -19.68 5.35 6.47
C SER A 149 -18.79 4.12 6.74
N GLU A 150 -18.04 3.65 5.76
CA GLU A 150 -17.10 2.55 5.90
C GLU A 150 -15.76 3.04 6.44
N ASN A 151 -15.30 4.22 6.01
CA ASN A 151 -14.14 4.88 6.57
C ASN A 151 -14.35 5.21 8.06
N ASP A 152 -15.54 5.70 8.44
CA ASP A 152 -15.88 5.96 9.84
C ASP A 152 -15.80 4.68 10.70
N LYS A 153 -16.30 3.55 10.18
CA LYS A 153 -16.17 2.24 10.85
C LYS A 153 -14.71 1.79 10.97
N ALA A 154 -13.89 2.04 9.95
CA ALA A 154 -12.47 1.72 9.97
C ALA A 154 -11.74 2.53 11.05
N TYR A 155 -12.06 3.81 11.18
CA TYR A 155 -11.54 4.67 12.23
C TYR A 155 -11.90 4.15 13.63
N GLU A 156 -13.18 3.88 13.89
CA GLU A 156 -13.63 3.38 15.19
C GLU A 156 -13.01 2.02 15.54
N TRP A 157 -12.83 1.16 14.54
CA TRP A 157 -12.20 -0.14 14.74
C TRP A 157 -10.69 0.00 15.05
N ALA A 158 -9.98 0.88 14.35
CA ALA A 158 -8.57 1.17 14.63
C ALA A 158 -8.39 1.72 16.05
N LYS A 159 -9.20 2.69 16.42
CA LYS A 159 -9.22 3.29 17.77
C LYS A 159 -9.48 2.25 18.86
N LYS A 160 -10.52 1.43 18.69
CA LYS A 160 -10.88 0.36 19.64
C LYS A 160 -9.73 -0.63 19.87
N ASN A 161 -8.94 -0.91 18.85
CA ASN A 161 -7.84 -1.88 18.90
C ASN A 161 -6.46 -1.25 19.09
N ASN A 162 -6.40 0.08 19.37
CA ASN A 162 -5.16 0.83 19.56
C ASN A 162 -4.17 0.63 18.40
N LYS A 163 -4.64 0.78 17.14
CA LYS A 163 -3.85 0.60 15.94
C LYS A 163 -3.39 1.93 15.36
N LEU A 164 -2.20 1.91 14.72
CA LEU A 164 -1.74 3.03 13.89
C LEU A 164 -2.77 3.30 12.79
N MET A 165 -2.83 4.54 12.32
CA MET A 165 -3.83 4.96 11.34
C MET A 165 -3.15 5.59 10.13
N VAL A 166 -3.72 5.36 8.94
CA VAL A 166 -3.22 5.96 7.70
C VAL A 166 -4.39 6.32 6.78
N SER A 167 -4.13 7.23 5.84
CA SER A 167 -5.03 7.60 4.76
C SER A 167 -4.38 7.27 3.41
N GLY A 168 -5.13 6.70 2.47
CA GLY A 168 -4.70 6.40 1.12
C GLY A 168 -5.69 6.87 0.05
N SER A 169 -5.18 7.19 -1.15
CA SER A 169 -6.01 7.60 -2.28
C SER A 169 -6.66 6.42 -2.98
N ASP A 170 -6.05 5.24 -2.89
CA ASP A 170 -6.42 4.04 -3.67
C ASP A 170 -6.57 4.38 -5.16
N PHE A 171 -5.50 5.00 -5.71
CA PHE A 171 -5.49 5.61 -7.03
C PHE A 171 -5.59 4.57 -8.14
N HIS A 172 -6.65 4.62 -8.95
CA HIS A 172 -6.85 3.75 -10.11
C HIS A 172 -7.08 4.56 -11.39
N THR A 173 -7.72 5.71 -11.25
CA THR A 173 -8.06 6.63 -12.34
C THR A 173 -7.72 8.06 -11.92
N LYS A 174 -7.71 9.01 -12.86
CA LYS A 174 -7.33 10.40 -12.58
C LYS A 174 -8.23 11.09 -11.53
N GLU A 175 -9.48 10.67 -11.43
CA GLU A 175 -10.43 11.20 -10.46
C GLU A 175 -10.07 10.87 -9.02
N HIS A 176 -9.22 9.86 -8.79
CA HIS A 176 -8.79 9.47 -7.44
C HIS A 176 -7.57 10.25 -6.93
N ILE A 177 -7.00 11.13 -7.78
CA ILE A 177 -5.77 11.84 -7.42
C ILE A 177 -5.94 12.70 -6.17
N GLY A 178 -5.06 12.49 -5.20
CA GLY A 178 -5.00 13.29 -3.98
C GLY A 178 -6.20 13.15 -3.06
N ARG A 179 -7.08 12.17 -3.26
CA ARG A 179 -8.22 11.95 -2.36
C ARG A 179 -7.81 11.51 -0.96
N GLY A 180 -6.66 10.87 -0.81
CA GLY A 180 -6.08 10.44 0.45
C GLY A 180 -4.57 10.55 0.44
N GLY A 181 -3.97 10.52 1.62
CA GLY A 181 -2.54 10.64 1.84
C GLY A 181 -2.24 11.20 3.22
N ILE A 182 -0.99 11.57 3.46
CA ILE A 182 -0.54 12.20 4.70
C ILE A 182 0.22 13.50 4.40
N ILE A 183 0.14 14.46 5.30
CA ILE A 183 0.89 15.72 5.29
C ILE A 183 1.87 15.66 6.46
N THR A 184 3.14 15.80 6.19
CA THR A 184 4.23 15.69 7.17
C THR A 184 5.04 16.97 7.26
N ASN A 185 5.59 17.27 8.45
CA ASN A 185 6.48 18.40 8.66
C ASN A 185 7.87 18.22 8.03
N GLU A 186 8.23 16.98 7.73
CA GLU A 186 9.50 16.63 7.10
C GLU A 186 9.26 15.77 5.85
N ARG A 187 10.18 15.84 4.92
CA ARG A 187 10.08 15.07 3.69
C ARG A 187 10.43 13.60 3.93
N ILE A 188 9.62 12.70 3.40
CA ILE A 188 9.86 11.25 3.37
C ILE A 188 10.68 10.94 2.11
N LYS A 189 11.96 10.56 2.29
CA LYS A 189 12.90 10.31 1.18
C LYS A 189 13.10 8.83 0.88
N ASN A 190 12.85 7.97 1.85
CA ASN A 190 13.11 6.54 1.78
C ASN A 190 12.16 5.76 2.70
N ASN A 191 12.21 4.44 2.62
CA ASN A 191 11.36 3.56 3.42
C ASN A 191 11.63 3.67 4.93
N SER A 192 12.85 4.00 5.37
CA SER A 192 13.14 4.20 6.80
C SER A 192 12.43 5.45 7.34
N ASP A 193 12.43 6.54 6.57
CA ASP A 193 11.66 7.74 6.92
C ASP A 193 10.16 7.43 6.99
N LEU A 194 9.64 6.72 5.99
CA LEU A 194 8.23 6.33 5.94
C LEU A 194 7.83 5.52 7.18
N ILE A 195 8.61 4.50 7.54
CA ILE A 195 8.35 3.67 8.72
C ILE A 195 8.36 4.50 10.00
N ARG A 196 9.34 5.39 10.16
CA ARG A 196 9.46 6.27 11.32
C ARG A 196 8.25 7.19 11.44
N ILE A 197 7.86 7.84 10.37
CA ILE A 197 6.68 8.74 10.32
C ILE A 197 5.38 7.98 10.61
N LEU A 198 5.18 6.81 9.98
CA LEU A 198 3.99 6.01 10.24
C LEU A 198 3.91 5.52 11.69
N LYS A 199 5.03 5.20 12.32
CA LYS A 199 5.07 4.80 13.73
C LYS A 199 4.82 5.98 14.69
N SER A 200 5.33 7.16 14.39
CA SER A 200 5.16 8.35 15.24
C SER A 200 3.72 8.89 15.21
N GLN A 201 3.00 8.67 14.12
CA GLN A 201 1.68 9.29 13.85
C GLN A 201 1.72 10.83 13.85
N ASP A 202 2.90 11.43 13.70
CA ASP A 202 3.10 12.89 13.65
C ASP A 202 2.90 13.40 12.21
N PHE A 203 1.65 13.38 11.77
CA PHE A 203 1.22 13.85 10.47
C PHE A 203 -0.29 14.13 10.44
N GLU A 204 -0.72 14.96 9.51
CA GLU A 204 -2.13 15.14 9.19
C GLU A 204 -2.57 14.19 8.07
N MET A 205 -3.82 13.78 8.10
CA MET A 205 -4.39 12.92 7.05
C MET A 205 -5.20 13.71 6.05
N ILE A 206 -4.90 13.55 4.77
CA ILE A 206 -5.75 14.04 3.68
C ILE A 206 -6.98 13.14 3.61
N LYS A 207 -8.17 13.76 3.66
CA LYS A 207 -9.48 13.10 3.55
C LYS A 207 -10.39 13.96 2.68
N SER A 208 -10.51 13.61 1.40
CA SER A 208 -11.34 14.33 0.43
C SER A 208 -12.53 13.46 0.03
N TYR A 209 -13.71 13.84 0.49
CA TYR A 209 -14.98 13.16 0.18
C TYR A 209 -15.62 13.71 -1.10
#